data_a52692167ed73baaa576e265b30b1a6d
#
_entry.id   a52692167ed73baaa576e265b30b1a6d
#
_cell.length_a   1.000
_cell.length_b   1.000
_cell.length_c   1.000
_cell.angle_alpha   90.00
_cell.angle_beta   90.00
_cell.angle_gamma   90.00
#
_symmetry.space_group_name_H-M   'P 1'
#
loop_
_entity.id
_entity.type
_entity.pdbx_description
1 polymer ?
#
loop_
_entity_poly.entity_id
_entity_poly.type
_entity_poly.pdbx_seq_one_letter_code
_entity_poly.pdbx_strand_id
1 'polypeptide(L)'
;MHEKLITASSLVSALAVHRAQGRRIVFTNGCFDVMHIGHTRYLQAARNFGNVLVVGVNTDRSVRGLNKAPNRPIVPEQQRAEVLAELACVDYVVLFDEPDPGRLIAEIGPDVLVKGGDWTPDKIIGRETVEARGGTVKTIPLVPGVSTTAIVEKIKKDVLCDS
;
A
#
# COMPACT_ATOMS: atom_id res chain seq x y z
N MET A 1 -3.80 17.82 8.77
CA MET A 1 -3.79 16.69 7.80
C MET A 1 -2.47 16.78 7.07
N HIS A 2 -1.72 15.68 6.99
CA HIS A 2 -0.41 15.64 6.31
C HIS A 2 -0.58 15.96 4.82
N GLU A 3 0.32 16.78 4.25
CA GLU A 3 0.24 17.25 2.85
C GLU A 3 0.23 16.13 1.79
N LYS A 4 0.85 14.98 2.09
CA LYS A 4 0.86 13.80 1.22
C LYS A 4 -0.40 12.94 1.35
N LEU A 5 -1.23 13.13 2.38
CA LEU A 5 -2.48 12.40 2.57
C LEU A 5 -3.62 13.16 1.87
N ILE A 6 -4.06 12.64 0.74
CA ILE A 6 -5.01 13.32 -0.14
C ILE A 6 -6.18 12.41 -0.56
N THR A 7 -7.24 13.01 -1.05
CA THR A 7 -8.40 12.27 -1.61
C THR A 7 -8.06 11.71 -2.99
N ALA A 8 -8.81 10.69 -3.43
CA ALA A 8 -8.63 10.11 -4.77
C ALA A 8 -8.77 11.17 -5.88
N SER A 9 -9.75 12.08 -5.77
CA SER A 9 -9.96 13.15 -6.75
C SER A 9 -8.79 14.14 -6.81
N SER A 10 -8.27 14.57 -5.65
CA SER A 10 -7.09 15.43 -5.56
C SER A 10 -5.83 14.74 -6.08
N LEU A 11 -5.70 13.43 -5.83
CA LEU A 11 -4.60 12.62 -6.32
C LEU A 11 -4.56 12.59 -7.85
N VAL A 12 -5.69 12.36 -8.52
CA VAL A 12 -5.75 12.34 -10.00
C VAL A 12 -5.24 13.65 -10.57
N SER A 13 -5.64 14.79 -10.00
CA SER A 13 -5.18 16.12 -10.41
C SER A 13 -3.69 16.32 -10.19
N ALA A 14 -3.16 15.91 -9.04
CA ALA A 14 -1.73 15.98 -8.75
C ALA A 14 -0.89 15.11 -9.70
N LEU A 15 -1.37 13.90 -9.99
CA LEU A 15 -0.69 12.98 -10.90
C LEU A 15 -0.68 13.48 -12.35
N ALA A 16 -1.68 14.26 -12.79
CA ALA A 16 -1.67 14.88 -14.11
C ALA A 16 -0.46 15.83 -14.28
N VAL A 17 -0.11 16.59 -13.24
CA VAL A 17 1.08 17.46 -13.24
C VAL A 17 2.37 16.64 -13.37
N HIS A 18 2.47 15.54 -12.62
CA HIS A 18 3.64 14.67 -12.73
C HIS A 18 3.79 14.03 -14.12
N ARG A 19 2.67 13.58 -14.71
CA ARG A 19 2.67 13.02 -16.07
C ARG A 19 3.11 14.06 -17.13
N ALA A 20 2.64 15.29 -17.00
CA ALA A 20 3.06 16.37 -17.90
C ALA A 20 4.58 16.65 -17.83
N GLN A 21 5.22 16.27 -16.72
CA GLN A 21 6.67 16.35 -16.50
C GLN A 21 7.41 15.06 -16.91
N GLY A 22 6.73 14.08 -17.51
CA GLY A 22 7.32 12.80 -17.89
C GLY A 22 7.67 11.88 -16.69
N ARG A 23 7.12 12.15 -15.51
CA ARG A 23 7.39 11.36 -14.30
C ARG A 23 6.59 10.07 -14.30
N ARG A 24 7.26 8.99 -13.98
CA ARG A 24 6.67 7.64 -13.90
C ARG A 24 5.99 7.42 -12.56
N ILE A 25 4.71 7.03 -12.60
CA ILE A 25 3.87 6.80 -11.42
C ILE A 25 3.93 5.34 -11.02
N VAL A 26 4.29 5.08 -9.78
CA VAL A 26 4.26 3.76 -9.15
C VAL A 26 3.10 3.71 -8.15
N PHE A 27 2.32 2.65 -8.18
CA PHE A 27 1.24 2.42 -7.22
C PHE A 27 1.42 1.08 -6.51
N THR A 28 1.17 1.10 -5.22
CA THR A 28 0.98 -0.08 -4.40
C THR A 28 -0.15 0.13 -3.42
N ASN A 29 -0.68 -0.94 -2.85
CA ASN A 29 -1.69 -0.86 -1.81
C ASN A 29 -1.52 -1.93 -0.75
N GLY A 30 -2.09 -1.68 0.42
CA GLY A 30 -2.10 -2.62 1.52
C GLY A 30 -2.76 -2.08 2.78
N CYS A 31 -2.83 -2.92 3.81
CA CYS A 31 -3.34 -2.52 5.11
C CYS A 31 -2.32 -1.72 5.92
N PHE A 32 -1.04 -2.07 5.81
CA PHE A 32 0.08 -1.43 6.53
C PHE A 32 -0.20 -1.27 8.03
N ASP A 33 -0.75 -2.31 8.63
CA ASP A 33 -1.08 -2.34 10.04
C ASP A 33 0.15 -2.77 10.86
N VAL A 34 0.46 -2.03 11.92
CA VAL A 34 1.69 -2.22 12.73
C VAL A 34 2.95 -2.22 11.83
N MET A 35 3.40 -1.04 11.44
CA MET A 35 4.56 -0.86 10.55
C MET A 35 5.82 -1.55 11.08
N HIS A 36 6.56 -2.17 10.19
CA HIS A 36 7.82 -2.86 10.48
C HIS A 36 8.79 -2.75 9.29
N ILE A 37 10.02 -3.21 9.47
CA ILE A 37 11.09 -3.12 8.46
C ILE A 37 10.71 -3.77 7.12
N GLY A 38 9.85 -4.78 7.12
CA GLY A 38 9.34 -5.38 5.89
C GLY A 38 8.57 -4.39 5.03
N HIS A 39 7.72 -3.55 5.65
CA HIS A 39 6.99 -2.50 4.97
C HIS A 39 7.91 -1.41 4.43
N THR A 40 8.85 -0.92 5.24
CA THR A 40 9.74 0.17 4.82
C THR A 40 10.66 -0.25 3.67
N ARG A 41 11.24 -1.44 3.72
CA ARG A 41 12.06 -1.99 2.63
C ARG A 41 11.26 -2.22 1.36
N TYR A 42 10.05 -2.73 1.50
CA TYR A 42 9.12 -2.92 0.39
C TYR A 42 8.80 -1.60 -0.31
N LEU A 43 8.40 -0.58 0.44
CA LEU A 43 8.06 0.73 -0.11
C LEU A 43 9.26 1.42 -0.75
N GLN A 44 10.44 1.31 -0.14
CA GLN A 44 11.67 1.82 -0.73
C GLN A 44 12.00 1.13 -2.06
N ALA A 45 11.85 -0.18 -2.13
CA ALA A 45 12.06 -0.93 -3.37
C ALA A 45 11.00 -0.58 -4.43
N ALA A 46 9.73 -0.41 -4.03
CA ALA A 46 8.68 0.03 -4.93
C ALA A 46 8.97 1.41 -5.54
N ARG A 47 9.44 2.37 -4.73
CA ARG A 47 9.81 3.71 -5.18
C ARG A 47 10.86 3.71 -6.28
N ASN A 48 11.77 2.73 -6.27
CA ASN A 48 12.85 2.62 -7.27
C ASN A 48 12.35 2.26 -8.69
N PHE A 49 11.09 1.86 -8.85
CA PHE A 49 10.50 1.60 -10.17
C PHE A 49 10.00 2.85 -10.90
N GLY A 50 9.99 4.01 -10.24
CA GLY A 50 9.55 5.26 -10.86
C GLY A 50 9.93 6.51 -10.08
N ASN A 51 9.24 7.60 -10.38
CA ASN A 51 9.54 8.93 -9.83
C ASN A 51 8.57 9.37 -8.75
N VAL A 52 7.37 8.78 -8.72
CA VAL A 52 6.30 9.11 -7.77
C VAL A 52 5.73 7.83 -7.23
N LEU A 53 5.76 7.62 -5.91
CA LEU A 53 5.15 6.48 -5.24
C LEU A 53 3.83 6.89 -4.59
N VAL A 54 2.76 6.28 -5.04
CA VAL A 54 1.42 6.37 -4.46
C VAL A 54 1.12 5.12 -3.66
N VAL A 55 0.67 5.28 -2.43
CA VAL A 55 0.28 4.18 -1.55
C VAL A 55 -1.22 4.24 -1.26
N GLY A 56 -1.96 3.25 -1.74
CA GLY A 56 -3.36 3.02 -1.35
C GLY A 56 -3.44 2.29 -0.01
N VAL A 57 -4.17 2.83 0.94
CA VAL A 57 -4.34 2.24 2.28
C VAL A 57 -5.79 1.83 2.47
N ASN A 58 -6.02 0.56 2.77
CA ASN A 58 -7.35 0.07 3.10
C ASN A 58 -7.90 0.77 4.35
N THR A 59 -9.14 1.26 4.28
CA THR A 59 -9.84 1.75 5.47
C THR A 59 -10.00 0.64 6.50
N ASP A 60 -10.33 0.98 7.74
CA ASP A 60 -10.58 -0.01 8.80
C ASP A 60 -11.74 -0.93 8.42
N ARG A 61 -12.77 -0.39 7.76
CA ARG A 61 -13.90 -1.19 7.27
C ARG A 61 -13.44 -2.18 6.20
N SER A 62 -12.64 -1.72 5.24
CA SER A 62 -12.08 -2.59 4.19
C SER A 62 -11.20 -3.69 4.77
N VAL A 63 -10.32 -3.37 5.75
CA VAL A 63 -9.46 -4.37 6.41
C VAL A 63 -10.29 -5.44 7.12
N ARG A 64 -11.34 -5.05 7.85
CA ARG A 64 -12.24 -6.01 8.51
C ARG A 64 -12.92 -6.94 7.51
N GLY A 65 -13.30 -6.42 6.34
CA GLY A 65 -13.89 -7.22 5.25
C GLY A 65 -12.95 -8.27 4.65
N LEU A 66 -11.62 -8.09 4.78
CA LEU A 66 -10.63 -9.08 4.30
C LEU A 66 -10.50 -10.32 5.20
N ASN A 67 -11.13 -10.33 6.37
CA ASN A 67 -11.15 -11.46 7.33
C ASN A 67 -9.75 -12.05 7.66
N LYS A 68 -8.70 -11.21 7.66
CA LYS A 68 -7.33 -11.67 7.91
C LYS A 68 -7.11 -12.15 9.34
N ALA A 69 -7.76 -11.52 10.33
CA ALA A 69 -7.78 -11.92 11.73
C ALA A 69 -8.87 -11.11 12.47
N PRO A 70 -9.47 -11.64 13.57
CA PRO A 70 -10.64 -11.04 14.22
C PRO A 70 -10.40 -9.64 14.81
N ASN A 71 -9.16 -9.31 15.16
CA ASN A 71 -8.80 -8.03 15.81
C ASN A 71 -8.01 -7.07 14.91
N ARG A 72 -8.20 -7.15 13.59
CA ARG A 72 -7.49 -6.30 12.62
C ARG A 72 -8.45 -5.28 12.00
N PRO A 73 -8.03 -4.04 11.76
CA PRO A 73 -6.69 -3.52 12.03
C PRO A 73 -6.47 -3.18 13.51
N ILE A 74 -5.22 -3.18 13.96
CA ILE A 74 -4.81 -2.77 15.31
C ILE A 74 -4.67 -1.24 15.36
N VAL A 75 -4.05 -0.67 14.32
CA VAL A 75 -3.83 0.76 14.19
C VAL A 75 -4.92 1.39 13.31
N PRO A 76 -5.62 2.43 13.78
CA PRO A 76 -6.66 3.11 12.99
C PRO A 76 -6.14 3.64 11.65
N GLU A 77 -7.00 3.66 10.63
CA GLU A 77 -6.64 4.03 9.24
C GLU A 77 -5.92 5.38 9.12
N GLN A 78 -6.36 6.40 9.86
CA GLN A 78 -5.74 7.72 9.82
C GLN A 78 -4.30 7.68 10.32
N GLN A 79 -4.04 6.98 11.42
CA GLN A 79 -2.69 6.81 11.97
C GLN A 79 -1.80 5.99 11.04
N ARG A 80 -2.33 4.94 10.41
CA ARG A 80 -1.59 4.15 9.42
C ARG A 80 -1.19 5.01 8.22
N ALA A 81 -2.12 5.82 7.73
CA ALA A 81 -1.90 6.72 6.59
C ALA A 81 -0.88 7.82 6.93
N GLU A 82 -0.94 8.42 8.12
CA GLU A 82 0.02 9.45 8.55
C GLU A 82 1.43 8.88 8.68
N VAL A 83 1.60 7.71 9.30
CA VAL A 83 2.91 7.04 9.40
C VAL A 83 3.52 6.78 8.03
N LEU A 84 2.71 6.34 7.06
CA LEU A 84 3.17 6.14 5.68
C LEU A 84 3.56 7.46 4.99
N ALA A 85 2.81 8.52 5.23
CA ALA A 85 3.07 9.84 4.65
C ALA A 85 4.40 10.44 5.13
N GLU A 86 4.85 10.10 6.36
CA GLU A 86 6.15 10.52 6.90
C GLU A 86 7.35 9.82 6.25
N LEU A 87 7.13 8.71 5.53
CA LEU A 87 8.23 8.03 4.86
C LEU A 87 8.75 8.85 3.66
N ALA A 88 10.06 9.04 3.59
CA ALA A 88 10.70 9.80 2.51
C ALA A 88 10.46 9.21 1.11
N CYS A 89 10.29 7.89 1.03
CA CYS A 89 10.05 7.20 -0.24
C CYS A 89 8.59 7.30 -0.75
N VAL A 90 7.64 7.79 0.07
CA VAL A 90 6.23 7.92 -0.26
C VAL A 90 5.93 9.35 -0.67
N ASP A 91 5.33 9.55 -1.82
CA ASP A 91 4.92 10.86 -2.32
C ASP A 91 3.45 11.17 -2.01
N TYR A 92 2.56 10.17 -2.14
CA TYR A 92 1.13 10.33 -1.83
C TYR A 92 0.57 9.10 -1.13
N VAL A 93 -0.37 9.36 -0.23
CA VAL A 93 -1.17 8.34 0.46
C VAL A 93 -2.64 8.63 0.21
N VAL A 94 -3.40 7.59 -0.14
CA VAL A 94 -4.85 7.69 -0.38
C VAL A 94 -5.57 6.55 0.34
N LEU A 95 -6.61 6.87 1.11
CA LEU A 95 -7.48 5.86 1.71
C LEU A 95 -8.49 5.36 0.69
N PHE A 96 -8.75 4.06 0.68
CA PHE A 96 -9.81 3.45 -0.12
C PHE A 96 -10.56 2.39 0.68
N ASP A 97 -11.85 2.28 0.41
CA ASP A 97 -12.77 1.50 1.23
C ASP A 97 -13.34 0.26 0.52
N GLU A 98 -13.07 0.14 -0.75
CA GLU A 98 -13.49 -0.99 -1.57
C GLU A 98 -12.81 -2.30 -1.11
N PRO A 99 -13.44 -3.46 -1.36
CA PRO A 99 -12.84 -4.78 -1.04
C PRO A 99 -11.52 -5.02 -1.74
N ASP A 100 -11.33 -4.41 -2.91
CA ASP A 100 -10.12 -4.48 -3.71
C ASP A 100 -9.75 -3.12 -4.33
N PRO A 101 -8.50 -2.91 -4.76
CA PRO A 101 -8.03 -1.64 -5.27
C PRO A 101 -8.35 -1.40 -6.76
N GLY A 102 -9.13 -2.24 -7.42
CA GLY A 102 -9.32 -2.20 -8.87
C GLY A 102 -9.84 -0.86 -9.38
N ARG A 103 -10.85 -0.28 -8.73
CA ARG A 103 -11.39 1.04 -9.09
C ARG A 103 -10.34 2.14 -8.92
N LEU A 104 -9.65 2.15 -7.79
CA LEU A 104 -8.60 3.14 -7.52
C LEU A 104 -7.45 3.03 -8.52
N ILE A 105 -7.03 1.81 -8.88
CA ILE A 105 -6.00 1.58 -9.91
C ILE A 105 -6.46 2.12 -11.27
N ALA A 106 -7.72 1.92 -11.64
CA ALA A 106 -8.27 2.41 -12.89
C ALA A 106 -8.32 3.95 -12.94
N GLU A 107 -8.67 4.60 -11.83
CA GLU A 107 -8.70 6.07 -11.70
C GLU A 107 -7.28 6.66 -11.75
N ILE A 108 -6.33 6.07 -11.02
CA ILE A 108 -4.94 6.52 -10.96
C ILE A 108 -4.24 6.26 -12.30
N GLY A 109 -4.44 5.11 -12.92
CA GLY A 109 -3.73 4.70 -14.14
C GLY A 109 -2.21 4.70 -13.98
N PRO A 110 -1.64 3.93 -13.02
CA PRO A 110 -0.20 3.94 -12.77
C PRO A 110 0.58 3.33 -13.92
N ASP A 111 1.83 3.76 -14.08
CA ASP A 111 2.78 3.17 -15.03
C ASP A 111 3.36 1.85 -14.49
N VAL A 112 3.44 1.73 -13.17
CA VAL A 112 3.91 0.51 -12.50
C VAL A 112 2.98 0.17 -11.32
N LEU A 113 2.42 -1.02 -11.36
CA LEU A 113 1.69 -1.61 -10.24
C LEU A 113 2.64 -2.55 -9.48
N VAL A 114 2.81 -2.34 -8.19
CA VAL A 114 3.71 -3.16 -7.35
C VAL A 114 2.91 -3.95 -6.33
N LYS A 115 3.25 -5.23 -6.18
CA LYS A 115 2.70 -6.14 -5.15
C LYS A 115 3.83 -6.80 -4.36
N GLY A 116 3.57 -7.04 -3.08
CA GLY A 116 4.51 -7.76 -2.21
C GLY A 116 4.21 -9.26 -2.19
N GLY A 117 5.27 -10.07 -2.18
CA GLY A 117 5.16 -11.52 -2.07
C GLY A 117 5.14 -12.27 -3.38
N ASP A 118 4.86 -13.57 -3.29
CA ASP A 118 4.89 -14.51 -4.41
C ASP A 118 3.52 -14.57 -5.12
N TRP A 119 3.06 -13.43 -5.61
CA TRP A 119 1.84 -13.37 -6.41
C TRP A 119 2.11 -13.92 -7.81
N THR A 120 1.27 -14.86 -8.24
CA THR A 120 1.20 -15.20 -9.66
C THR A 120 0.55 -14.04 -10.41
N PRO A 121 1.08 -13.66 -11.58
CA PRO A 121 0.57 -12.51 -12.34
C PRO A 121 -0.95 -12.51 -12.51
N ASP A 122 -1.56 -13.66 -12.77
CA ASP A 122 -2.99 -13.81 -13.04
C ASP A 122 -3.90 -13.48 -11.84
N LYS A 123 -3.33 -13.44 -10.63
CA LYS A 123 -4.06 -13.13 -9.39
C LYS A 123 -3.92 -11.67 -8.95
N ILE A 124 -3.17 -10.87 -9.66
CA ILE A 124 -2.96 -9.46 -9.30
C ILE A 124 -4.10 -8.61 -9.83
N ILE A 125 -4.94 -8.13 -8.92
CA ILE A 125 -6.03 -7.21 -9.25
C ILE A 125 -5.46 -5.91 -9.83
N GLY A 126 -6.04 -5.46 -10.95
CA GLY A 126 -5.59 -4.27 -11.67
C GLY A 126 -4.51 -4.50 -12.72
N ARG A 127 -3.96 -5.72 -12.84
CA ARG A 127 -2.95 -6.05 -13.84
C ARG A 127 -3.40 -5.72 -15.25
N GLU A 128 -4.54 -6.28 -15.68
CA GLU A 128 -5.07 -6.07 -17.04
C GLU A 128 -5.27 -4.58 -17.35
N THR A 129 -5.81 -3.83 -16.38
CA THR A 129 -6.02 -2.39 -16.50
C THR A 129 -4.71 -1.63 -16.72
N VAL A 130 -3.66 -2.00 -15.99
CA VAL A 130 -2.35 -1.35 -16.09
C VAL A 130 -1.66 -1.73 -17.40
N GLU A 131 -1.63 -3.02 -17.74
CA GLU A 131 -0.99 -3.52 -18.96
C GLU A 131 -1.68 -3.00 -20.25
N ALA A 132 -3.01 -2.90 -20.24
CA ALA A 132 -3.78 -2.33 -21.37
C ALA A 132 -3.42 -0.85 -21.66
N ARG A 133 -2.87 -0.14 -20.68
CA ARG A 133 -2.38 1.25 -20.83
C ARG A 133 -0.87 1.32 -21.10
N GLY A 134 -0.21 0.20 -21.34
CA GLY A 134 1.24 0.13 -21.56
C GLY A 134 2.07 0.15 -20.27
N GLY A 135 1.43 0.03 -19.11
CA GLY A 135 2.11 -0.08 -17.83
C GLY A 135 2.64 -1.50 -17.56
N THR A 136 3.29 -1.67 -16.42
CA THR A 136 3.89 -2.95 -16.02
C THR A 136 3.52 -3.32 -14.59
N VAL A 137 3.52 -4.63 -14.29
CA VAL A 137 3.33 -5.16 -12.94
C VAL A 137 4.65 -5.71 -12.42
N LYS A 138 5.00 -5.40 -11.19
CA LYS A 138 6.21 -5.86 -10.51
C LYS A 138 5.86 -6.50 -9.16
N THR A 139 6.58 -7.52 -8.79
CA THR A 139 6.50 -8.13 -7.46
C THR A 139 7.80 -7.91 -6.71
N ILE A 140 7.70 -7.72 -5.41
CA ILE A 140 8.84 -7.55 -4.50
C ILE A 140 8.76 -8.67 -3.47
N PRO A 141 9.82 -9.48 -3.28
CA PRO A 141 9.85 -10.52 -2.27
C PRO A 141 9.64 -9.94 -0.85
N LEU A 142 8.94 -10.68 -0.01
CA LEU A 142 8.78 -10.34 1.40
C LEU A 142 10.10 -10.53 2.16
N VAL A 143 10.32 -9.73 3.21
CA VAL A 143 11.44 -9.92 4.12
C VAL A 143 11.16 -11.15 4.99
N PRO A 144 12.01 -12.20 4.96
CA PRO A 144 11.77 -13.40 5.76
C PRO A 144 11.74 -13.12 7.26
N GLY A 145 10.84 -13.79 7.97
CA GLY A 145 10.73 -13.68 9.44
C GLY A 145 10.12 -12.39 9.96
N VAL A 146 9.67 -11.50 9.07
CA VAL A 146 9.10 -10.21 9.47
C VAL A 146 7.65 -10.12 9.00
N SER A 147 6.71 -10.04 9.94
CA SER A 147 5.29 -9.82 9.65
C SER A 147 4.58 -9.17 10.84
N THR A 148 3.50 -8.48 10.58
CA THR A 148 2.62 -7.94 11.63
C THR A 148 2.09 -9.06 12.53
N THR A 149 1.71 -10.20 11.96
CA THR A 149 1.24 -11.36 12.72
C THR A 149 2.29 -11.85 13.71
N ALA A 150 3.55 -11.99 13.29
CA ALA A 150 4.63 -12.42 14.18
C ALA A 150 4.87 -11.43 15.33
N ILE A 151 4.77 -10.14 15.08
CA ILE A 151 4.90 -9.10 16.13
C ILE A 151 3.76 -9.22 17.13
N VAL A 152 2.52 -9.32 16.67
CA VAL A 152 1.33 -9.44 17.54
C VAL A 152 1.38 -10.71 18.37
N GLU A 153 1.77 -11.84 17.79
CA GLU A 153 1.89 -13.10 18.51
C GLU A 153 3.00 -13.07 19.57
N LYS A 154 4.12 -12.42 19.27
CA LYS A 154 5.17 -12.23 20.25
C LYS A 154 4.67 -11.42 21.45
N ILE A 155 4.01 -10.30 21.22
CA ILE A 155 3.43 -9.46 22.29
C ILE A 155 2.46 -10.28 23.15
N LYS A 156 1.57 -11.08 22.52
CA LYS A 156 0.61 -11.93 23.26
C LYS A 156 1.29 -12.96 24.15
N LYS A 157 2.36 -13.58 23.65
CA LYS A 157 3.12 -14.58 24.43
C LYS A 157 3.78 -13.97 25.64
N ASP A 158 4.42 -12.80 25.47
CA ASP A 158 5.14 -12.11 26.56
C ASP A 158 4.16 -11.64 27.64
N VAL A 159 2.97 -11.16 27.30
CA VAL A 159 1.91 -10.76 28.26
C VAL A 159 1.33 -11.94 29.04
N LEU A 160 1.26 -13.13 28.44
CA LEU A 160 0.71 -14.34 29.09
C LEU A 160 1.73 -15.07 29.96
N CYS A 161 3.02 -14.79 29.84
CA CYS A 161 4.07 -15.38 30.69
C CYS A 161 4.23 -14.65 32.03
N ASP A 162 3.73 -13.41 32.16
CA ASP A 162 3.80 -12.60 33.38
C ASP A 162 2.51 -12.68 34.23
N SER A 163 1.59 -13.59 33.90
CA SER A 163 0.35 -13.88 34.63
C SER A 163 0.34 -15.30 35.16
#